data_1f5252d5ba4b3b728a83b4272244ca04
#
_entry.id   1f5252d5ba4b3b728a83b4272244ca04
#
_cell.length_a   1.000
_cell.length_b   1.000
_cell.length_c   1.000
_cell.angle_alpha   90.00
_cell.angle_beta   90.00
_cell.angle_gamma   90.00
#
_symmetry.space_group_name_H-M   'P 1'
#
loop_
_entity.id
_entity.type
_entity.pdbx_description
1 polymer ?
#
loop_
_entity_poly.entity_id
_entity_poly.type
_entity_poly.pdbx_seq_one_letter_code
_entity_poly.pdbx_strand_id
1 'polypeptide(L)'
;MRIGGDCCWDQGLIRVELKESGLVLQFLTSMLQSRLSFLYERDKMREIQLGAHTVKSHGVAVARVHMHDWLILLLLVVIEVILNVIHPFYRFVGKDMMTDLKYPMKSNTVPVWAVPMYAMLLPIVIFLIYYYYRRDVYDLHHAILGLFFSVLITGVITDAIKNAVGRPRPDFFWRCFPDGKEAYDLVTGNVICHGERGVIREGHKSFPSGHTSWSFAGLGFLSLYLSGKIKVFDRRGHVAKLCIVFLPLLAACLVGISRVDDYWHHWQDVFAGGFIGLTVATFCYLQFFPPPYHTDGWGPYAYFQSVVDSRINAQETTNSNAHNMRPLEVETGYQEPEDTASISFGTHDSRPILNDVETGRR
;
A
#
# COMPACT_ATOMS: atom_id res chain seq x y z
N MET A 1 10.87 64.56 16.16
CA MET A 1 10.22 64.36 14.86
C MET A 1 9.79 62.87 14.79
N ARG A 2 8.47 62.62 14.94
CA ARG A 2 7.88 61.28 14.83
C ARG A 2 7.64 60.99 13.35
N ILE A 3 8.00 59.83 12.88
CA ILE A 3 7.48 59.26 11.65
C ILE A 3 7.01 57.83 12.00
N GLY A 4 5.74 57.71 12.20
CA GLY A 4 5.05 56.41 12.21
C GLY A 4 4.77 56.00 10.78
N GLY A 5 4.98 54.75 10.48
CA GLY A 5 4.61 54.11 9.23
C GLY A 5 3.90 52.80 9.57
N ASP A 6 2.60 52.81 9.48
CA ASP A 6 1.73 51.65 9.77
C ASP A 6 1.89 50.54 8.75
N CYS A 7 2.17 49.38 9.26
CA CYS A 7 2.18 48.09 8.56
C CYS A 7 0.72 47.62 8.38
N CYS A 8 0.06 47.96 7.26
CA CYS A 8 -1.31 47.53 6.93
C CYS A 8 -1.39 46.59 5.68
N TRP A 9 -0.41 45.72 5.47
CA TRP A 9 -0.40 44.86 4.27
C TRP A 9 -0.63 43.37 4.52
N ASP A 10 -0.79 42.92 5.78
CA ASP A 10 -0.72 41.47 6.08
C ASP A 10 -2.06 40.76 6.29
N GLN A 11 -3.16 41.50 6.48
CA GLN A 11 -4.46 40.85 6.70
C GLN A 11 -5.27 40.57 5.43
N GLY A 12 -4.98 41.22 4.35
CA GLY A 12 -5.64 41.03 3.05
C GLY A 12 -5.20 39.77 2.31
N LEU A 13 -3.89 39.48 2.30
CA LEU A 13 -3.33 38.30 1.61
C LEU A 13 -3.75 36.98 2.25
N ILE A 14 -3.71 36.89 3.59
CA ILE A 14 -4.10 35.67 4.32
C ILE A 14 -5.58 35.35 4.11
N ARG A 15 -6.45 36.36 4.01
CA ARG A 15 -7.88 36.18 3.76
C ARG A 15 -8.20 35.73 2.33
N VAL A 16 -7.41 36.11 1.35
CA VAL A 16 -7.55 35.68 -0.04
C VAL A 16 -7.07 34.23 -0.19
N GLU A 17 -5.93 33.85 0.42
CA GLU A 17 -5.42 32.46 0.37
C GLU A 17 -6.35 31.47 1.06
N LEU A 18 -6.95 31.83 2.20
CA LEU A 18 -7.92 30.95 2.90
C LEU A 18 -9.23 30.80 2.12
N LYS A 19 -9.64 31.81 1.35
CA LYS A 19 -10.85 31.74 0.53
C LYS A 19 -10.61 30.91 -0.75
N GLU A 20 -9.44 31.01 -1.34
CA GLU A 20 -9.05 30.17 -2.50
C GLU A 20 -8.85 28.71 -2.08
N SER A 21 -8.24 28.45 -0.92
CA SER A 21 -8.09 27.09 -0.38
C SER A 21 -9.44 26.43 -0.12
N GLY A 22 -10.45 27.20 0.37
CA GLY A 22 -11.81 26.71 0.54
C GLY A 22 -12.51 26.36 -0.77
N LEU A 23 -12.31 27.15 -1.81
CA LEU A 23 -12.88 26.93 -3.15
C LEU A 23 -12.25 25.70 -3.82
N VAL A 24 -10.94 25.53 -3.71
CA VAL A 24 -10.22 24.35 -4.24
C VAL A 24 -10.66 23.08 -3.50
N LEU A 25 -10.80 23.13 -2.18
CA LEU A 25 -11.29 22.00 -1.39
C LEU A 25 -12.74 21.64 -1.74
N GLN A 26 -13.59 22.64 -1.93
CA GLN A 26 -15.00 22.46 -2.31
C GLN A 26 -15.15 21.94 -3.75
N PHE A 27 -14.28 22.38 -4.66
CA PHE A 27 -14.20 21.85 -6.02
C PHE A 27 -13.71 20.41 -6.04
N LEU A 28 -12.66 20.06 -5.26
CA LEU A 28 -12.15 18.70 -5.12
C LEU A 28 -13.18 17.76 -4.50
N THR A 29 -13.91 18.19 -3.46
CA THR A 29 -14.98 17.39 -2.84
C THR A 29 -16.16 17.18 -3.79
N SER A 30 -16.57 18.20 -4.53
CA SER A 30 -17.62 18.09 -5.55
C SER A 30 -17.21 17.18 -6.70
N MET A 31 -15.97 17.29 -7.19
CA MET A 31 -15.44 16.38 -8.22
C MET A 31 -15.32 14.93 -7.72
N LEU A 32 -14.86 14.72 -6.49
CA LEU A 32 -14.81 13.39 -5.86
C LEU A 32 -16.21 12.78 -5.74
N GLN A 33 -17.17 13.56 -5.29
CA GLN A 33 -18.54 13.10 -5.03
C GLN A 33 -19.28 12.77 -6.33
N SER A 34 -19.14 13.59 -7.38
CA SER A 34 -19.74 13.32 -8.70
C SER A 34 -19.08 12.12 -9.40
N ARG A 35 -17.78 11.89 -9.19
CA ARG A 35 -17.05 10.76 -9.79
C ARG A 35 -17.27 9.46 -9.04
N LEU A 36 -17.41 9.50 -7.71
CA LEU A 36 -17.76 8.31 -6.92
C LEU A 36 -19.18 7.82 -7.24
N SER A 37 -20.15 8.71 -7.41
CA SER A 37 -21.51 8.34 -7.83
C SER A 37 -21.55 7.77 -9.25
N PHE A 38 -20.79 8.34 -10.18
CA PHE A 38 -20.72 7.84 -11.56
C PHE A 38 -20.02 6.47 -11.66
N LEU A 39 -18.99 6.22 -10.86
CA LEU A 39 -18.33 4.91 -10.78
C LEU A 39 -19.23 3.87 -10.12
N TYR A 40 -20.02 4.27 -9.13
CA TYR A 40 -20.99 3.40 -8.44
C TYR A 40 -22.10 2.90 -9.39
N GLU A 41 -22.65 3.78 -10.19
CA GLU A 41 -23.79 3.41 -11.07
C GLU A 41 -23.37 2.53 -12.25
N ARG A 42 -22.14 2.66 -12.74
CA ARG A 42 -21.63 1.90 -13.89
C ARG A 42 -21.15 0.49 -13.53
N ASP A 43 -20.66 0.27 -12.32
CA ASP A 43 -20.25 -1.06 -11.82
C ASP A 43 -21.48 -1.91 -11.42
N LYS A 44 -22.60 -1.26 -11.07
CA LYS A 44 -23.86 -1.92 -10.72
C LYS A 44 -24.46 -2.75 -11.87
N MET A 45 -24.20 -2.40 -13.12
CA MET A 45 -24.73 -3.10 -14.29
C MET A 45 -23.90 -4.31 -14.75
N ARG A 46 -22.75 -4.58 -14.16
CA ARG A 46 -21.87 -5.70 -14.52
C ARG A 46 -21.60 -6.70 -13.38
N GLU A 47 -22.15 -6.45 -12.21
CA GLU A 47 -22.09 -7.36 -11.07
C GLU A 47 -23.16 -8.45 -11.23
N ILE A 48 -22.73 -9.65 -11.59
CA ILE A 48 -23.43 -10.86 -11.17
C ILE A 48 -23.49 -10.76 -9.65
N GLN A 49 -24.70 -10.67 -9.08
CA GLN A 49 -24.93 -10.61 -7.65
C GLN A 49 -24.42 -11.90 -6.98
N LEU A 50 -23.11 -12.01 -6.78
CA LEU A 50 -22.59 -12.88 -5.74
C LEU A 50 -22.94 -12.20 -4.41
N GLY A 51 -23.57 -12.94 -3.49
CA GLY A 51 -24.03 -12.43 -2.21
C GLY A 51 -22.94 -11.64 -1.49
N ALA A 52 -23.32 -10.56 -0.81
CA ALA A 52 -22.37 -9.70 -0.11
C ALA A 52 -21.50 -10.50 0.88
N HIS A 53 -20.20 -10.56 0.64
CA HIS A 53 -19.22 -11.20 1.55
C HIS A 53 -18.92 -10.25 2.72
N THR A 54 -19.83 -10.18 3.67
CA THR A 54 -19.68 -9.27 4.82
C THR A 54 -18.72 -9.82 5.88
N VAL A 55 -18.19 -8.94 6.75
CA VAL A 55 -17.39 -9.33 7.91
C VAL A 55 -18.15 -10.34 8.80
N LYS A 56 -19.47 -10.19 8.96
CA LYS A 56 -20.28 -11.09 9.76
C LYS A 56 -20.38 -12.49 9.17
N SER A 57 -20.43 -12.64 7.86
CA SER A 57 -20.62 -13.92 7.19
C SER A 57 -19.30 -14.66 6.90
N HIS A 58 -18.23 -13.95 6.53
CA HIS A 58 -16.98 -14.55 6.06
C HIS A 58 -15.73 -14.10 6.82
N GLY A 59 -15.82 -13.04 7.67
CA GLY A 59 -14.65 -12.44 8.30
C GLY A 59 -13.82 -13.42 9.13
N VAL A 60 -14.47 -14.28 9.94
CA VAL A 60 -13.77 -15.29 10.77
C VAL A 60 -13.09 -16.34 9.90
N ALA A 61 -13.74 -16.78 8.82
CA ALA A 61 -13.17 -17.77 7.91
C ALA A 61 -11.91 -17.23 7.21
N VAL A 62 -11.97 -16.01 6.68
CA VAL A 62 -10.84 -15.36 6.02
C VAL A 62 -9.68 -15.12 7.00
N ALA A 63 -9.98 -14.64 8.22
CA ALA A 63 -8.96 -14.43 9.25
C ALA A 63 -8.29 -15.75 9.69
N ARG A 64 -9.04 -16.85 9.76
CA ARG A 64 -8.51 -18.17 10.12
C ARG A 64 -7.56 -18.72 9.05
N VAL A 65 -7.86 -18.54 7.78
CA VAL A 65 -6.98 -18.94 6.68
C VAL A 65 -5.63 -18.21 6.76
N HIS A 66 -5.64 -16.94 7.16
CA HIS A 66 -4.44 -16.10 7.28
C HIS A 66 -3.87 -16.03 8.73
N MET A 67 -4.20 -17.00 9.59
CA MET A 67 -3.72 -17.00 10.98
C MET A 67 -2.19 -16.96 11.07
N HIS A 68 -1.49 -17.70 10.20
CA HIS A 68 -0.03 -17.70 10.18
C HIS A 68 0.54 -16.34 9.77
N ASP A 69 -0.10 -15.63 8.85
CA ASP A 69 0.32 -14.29 8.44
C ASP A 69 0.21 -13.30 9.60
N TRP A 70 -0.86 -13.37 10.39
CA TRP A 70 -1.00 -12.56 11.61
C TRP A 70 0.06 -12.88 12.67
N LEU A 71 0.44 -14.16 12.83
CA LEU A 71 1.53 -14.54 13.72
C LEU A 71 2.89 -14.01 13.24
N ILE A 72 3.14 -14.03 11.93
CA ILE A 72 4.34 -13.43 11.35
C ILE A 72 4.37 -11.91 11.57
N LEU A 73 3.24 -11.22 11.42
CA LEU A 73 3.16 -9.79 11.75
C LEU A 73 3.51 -9.51 13.22
N LEU A 74 3.01 -10.32 14.14
CA LEU A 74 3.39 -10.22 15.56
C LEU A 74 4.90 -10.42 15.76
N LEU A 75 5.49 -11.41 15.09
CA LEU A 75 6.94 -11.65 15.11
C LEU A 75 7.71 -10.43 14.57
N LEU A 76 7.26 -9.81 13.48
CA LEU A 76 7.89 -8.59 12.95
C LEU A 76 7.84 -7.43 13.94
N VAL A 77 6.73 -7.27 14.67
CA VAL A 77 6.62 -6.27 15.75
C VAL A 77 7.65 -6.55 16.85
N VAL A 78 7.82 -7.81 17.26
CA VAL A 78 8.81 -8.19 18.28
C VAL A 78 10.23 -7.87 17.78
N ILE A 79 10.56 -8.21 16.53
CA ILE A 79 11.85 -7.89 15.93
C ILE A 79 12.09 -6.37 15.91
N GLU A 80 11.07 -5.60 15.53
CA GLU A 80 11.15 -4.13 15.49
C GLU A 80 11.45 -3.54 16.88
N VAL A 81 10.77 -4.04 17.91
CA VAL A 81 11.05 -3.63 19.31
C VAL A 81 12.48 -3.97 19.70
N ILE A 82 12.97 -5.16 19.37
CA ILE A 82 14.37 -5.58 19.65
C ILE A 82 15.35 -4.64 18.95
N LEU A 83 15.15 -4.33 17.66
CA LEU A 83 16.02 -3.45 16.89
C LEU A 83 16.07 -2.02 17.46
N ASN A 84 14.96 -1.54 18.02
CA ASN A 84 14.92 -0.24 18.68
C ASN A 84 15.71 -0.19 19.99
N VAL A 85 15.83 -1.32 20.71
CA VAL A 85 16.59 -1.42 21.96
C VAL A 85 18.09 -1.57 21.70
N ILE A 86 18.48 -2.25 20.63
CA ILE A 86 19.88 -2.49 20.26
C ILE A 86 20.62 -1.17 20.06
N HIS A 87 21.86 -1.09 20.57
CA HIS A 87 22.73 0.05 20.31
C HIS A 87 23.24 0.03 18.87
N PRO A 88 23.14 1.16 18.14
CA PRO A 88 23.70 1.24 16.81
C PRO A 88 25.23 1.15 16.83
N PHE A 89 25.80 0.72 15.72
CA PHE A 89 27.23 0.83 15.49
C PHE A 89 27.63 2.32 15.53
N TYR A 90 28.66 2.65 16.33
CA TYR A 90 29.24 4.00 16.39
C TYR A 90 30.33 4.12 15.34
N ARG A 91 29.94 4.66 14.20
CA ARG A 91 30.85 4.89 13.09
C ARG A 91 31.88 5.94 13.47
N PHE A 92 33.13 5.73 13.03
CA PHE A 92 34.22 6.70 13.20
C PHE A 92 33.82 8.07 12.66
N VAL A 93 34.10 9.11 13.44
CA VAL A 93 33.91 10.52 13.07
C VAL A 93 35.15 11.31 13.43
N GLY A 94 35.96 11.66 12.42
CA GLY A 94 37.16 12.48 12.59
C GLY A 94 36.87 13.98 12.52
N LYS A 95 37.87 14.77 12.88
CA LYS A 95 37.77 16.24 12.93
C LYS A 95 37.38 16.85 11.58
N ASP A 96 37.95 16.36 10.49
CA ASP A 96 37.68 16.88 9.13
C ASP A 96 36.28 16.58 8.66
N MET A 97 35.66 15.50 9.18
CA MET A 97 34.29 15.11 8.86
C MET A 97 33.24 16.00 9.56
N MET A 98 33.61 16.72 10.61
CA MET A 98 32.70 17.57 11.38
C MET A 98 32.21 18.79 10.62
N THR A 99 32.86 19.20 9.54
CA THR A 99 32.44 20.33 8.71
C THR A 99 31.02 20.13 8.16
N ASP A 100 30.70 18.92 7.72
CA ASP A 100 29.38 18.57 7.16
C ASP A 100 28.36 18.10 8.23
N LEU A 101 28.74 18.18 9.53
CA LEU A 101 27.93 17.69 10.65
C LEU A 101 27.58 18.80 11.66
N LYS A 102 27.86 20.09 11.31
CA LYS A 102 27.65 21.28 12.18
C LYS A 102 26.32 22.01 11.92
N TYR A 103 25.36 21.36 11.27
CA TYR A 103 24.05 21.96 11.08
C TYR A 103 23.30 22.14 12.40
N PRO A 104 22.49 23.19 12.55
CA PRO A 104 21.80 23.48 13.79
C PRO A 104 20.78 22.38 14.14
N MET A 105 20.64 22.10 15.43
CA MET A 105 19.56 21.23 15.93
C MET A 105 18.22 21.94 15.76
N LYS A 106 17.28 21.29 15.05
CA LYS A 106 15.90 21.75 14.87
C LYS A 106 14.92 20.74 15.47
N SER A 107 13.75 21.23 15.87
CA SER A 107 12.61 20.37 16.21
C SER A 107 12.07 19.65 14.96
N ASN A 108 11.42 18.52 15.17
CA ASN A 108 10.79 17.80 14.05
C ASN A 108 9.58 18.56 13.53
N THR A 109 9.57 18.95 12.26
CA THR A 109 8.38 19.46 11.56
C THR A 109 7.27 18.40 11.53
N VAL A 110 7.64 17.15 11.28
CA VAL A 110 6.72 16.01 11.39
C VAL A 110 7.14 15.17 12.60
N PRO A 111 6.38 15.18 13.72
CA PRO A 111 6.72 14.40 14.90
C PRO A 111 6.58 12.90 14.65
N VAL A 112 7.34 12.08 15.37
CA VAL A 112 7.37 10.60 15.20
C VAL A 112 5.99 9.97 15.35
N TRP A 113 5.17 10.45 16.30
CA TRP A 113 3.81 9.93 16.51
C TRP A 113 2.85 10.18 15.33
N ALA A 114 3.12 11.18 14.49
CA ALA A 114 2.29 11.47 13.32
C ALA A 114 2.50 10.42 12.20
N VAL A 115 3.66 9.77 12.16
CA VAL A 115 3.99 8.79 11.12
C VAL A 115 2.97 7.65 11.05
N PRO A 116 2.65 6.92 12.14
CA PRO A 116 1.62 5.88 12.08
C PRO A 116 0.23 6.44 11.75
N MET A 117 -0.07 7.70 12.07
CA MET A 117 -1.36 8.30 11.77
C MET A 117 -1.60 8.41 10.27
N TYR A 118 -0.67 8.95 9.52
CA TYR A 118 -0.85 9.12 8.07
C TYR A 118 -0.37 7.90 7.25
N ALA A 119 0.60 7.13 7.73
CA ALA A 119 1.11 5.97 6.99
C ALA A 119 0.27 4.69 7.19
N MET A 120 -0.46 4.57 8.30
CA MET A 120 -1.29 3.40 8.61
C MET A 120 -2.75 3.75 8.80
N LEU A 121 -3.10 4.67 9.71
CA LEU A 121 -4.49 4.95 10.05
C LEU A 121 -5.25 5.57 8.87
N LEU A 122 -4.66 6.51 8.15
CA LEU A 122 -5.29 7.12 6.96
C LEU A 122 -5.61 6.09 5.87
N PRO A 123 -4.69 5.21 5.43
CA PRO A 123 -5.02 4.12 4.52
C PRO A 123 -6.13 3.21 5.04
N ILE A 124 -6.09 2.81 6.31
CA ILE A 124 -7.13 1.96 6.92
C ILE A 124 -8.50 2.62 6.85
N VAL A 125 -8.60 3.91 7.14
CA VAL A 125 -9.87 4.66 7.03
C VAL A 125 -10.39 4.63 5.59
N ILE A 126 -9.52 4.79 4.60
CA ILE A 126 -9.90 4.71 3.18
C ILE A 126 -10.37 3.30 2.80
N PHE A 127 -9.70 2.25 3.29
CA PHE A 127 -10.13 0.86 3.08
C PHE A 127 -11.50 0.59 3.73
N LEU A 128 -11.74 1.11 4.94
CA LEU A 128 -13.04 1.00 5.62
C LEU A 128 -14.16 1.73 4.87
N ILE A 129 -13.87 2.93 4.33
CA ILE A 129 -14.82 3.68 3.49
C ILE A 129 -15.15 2.84 2.24
N TYR A 130 -14.15 2.28 1.56
CA TYR A 130 -14.36 1.43 0.41
C TYR A 130 -15.17 0.18 0.77
N TYR A 131 -14.85 -0.48 1.90
CA TYR A 131 -15.63 -1.61 2.41
C TYR A 131 -17.08 -1.22 2.70
N TYR A 132 -17.34 -0.04 3.25
CA TYR A 132 -18.71 0.41 3.53
C TYR A 132 -19.57 0.46 2.27
N TYR A 133 -18.98 0.86 1.15
CA TYR A 133 -19.69 0.91 -0.15
C TYR A 133 -19.80 -0.45 -0.84
N ARG A 134 -18.75 -1.25 -0.81
CA ARG A 134 -18.68 -2.51 -1.59
C ARG A 134 -19.08 -3.75 -0.80
N ARG A 135 -19.00 -3.71 0.53
CA ARG A 135 -19.28 -4.83 1.44
C ARG A 135 -18.50 -6.10 1.12
N ASP A 136 -17.26 -5.96 0.66
CA ASP A 136 -16.35 -7.06 0.35
C ASP A 136 -15.27 -7.19 1.44
N VAL A 137 -15.38 -8.25 2.25
CA VAL A 137 -14.44 -8.53 3.35
C VAL A 137 -13.08 -9.04 2.84
N TYR A 138 -13.06 -9.73 1.68
CA TYR A 138 -11.79 -10.19 1.11
C TYR A 138 -10.90 -9.00 0.77
N ASP A 139 -11.48 -7.97 0.16
CA ASP A 139 -10.76 -6.76 -0.16
C ASP A 139 -10.23 -6.04 1.08
N LEU A 140 -11.10 -5.82 2.08
CA LEU A 140 -10.71 -5.15 3.33
C LEU A 140 -9.60 -5.91 4.06
N HIS A 141 -9.73 -7.23 4.19
CA HIS A 141 -8.77 -8.06 4.92
C HIS A 141 -7.39 -8.02 4.27
N HIS A 142 -7.32 -8.25 2.94
CA HIS A 142 -6.05 -8.27 2.22
C HIS A 142 -5.41 -6.89 2.10
N ALA A 143 -6.21 -5.81 2.02
CA ALA A 143 -5.69 -4.46 2.05
C ALA A 143 -5.04 -4.11 3.40
N ILE A 144 -5.69 -4.47 4.53
CA ILE A 144 -5.14 -4.26 5.87
C ILE A 144 -3.89 -5.12 6.09
N LEU A 145 -3.96 -6.40 5.73
CA LEU A 145 -2.86 -7.34 5.89
C LEU A 145 -1.63 -6.89 5.08
N GLY A 146 -1.84 -6.54 3.81
CA GLY A 146 -0.78 -6.04 2.92
C GLY A 146 -0.15 -4.74 3.39
N LEU A 147 -0.97 -3.81 3.91
CA LEU A 147 -0.48 -2.56 4.51
C LEU A 147 0.42 -2.83 5.72
N PHE A 148 0.00 -3.70 6.65
CA PHE A 148 0.78 -4.02 7.83
C PHE A 148 2.09 -4.70 7.46
N PHE A 149 2.10 -5.66 6.54
CA PHE A 149 3.32 -6.25 6.03
C PHE A 149 4.24 -5.20 5.38
N SER A 150 3.69 -4.31 4.56
CA SER A 150 4.46 -3.24 3.92
C SER A 150 5.18 -2.37 4.94
N VAL A 151 4.48 -1.90 5.97
CA VAL A 151 5.04 -0.99 6.97
C VAL A 151 6.02 -1.72 7.90
N LEU A 152 5.67 -2.91 8.40
CA LEU A 152 6.52 -3.64 9.35
C LEU A 152 7.78 -4.21 8.71
N ILE A 153 7.71 -4.79 7.51
CA ILE A 153 8.90 -5.25 6.78
C ILE A 153 9.83 -4.06 6.50
N THR A 154 9.27 -2.94 6.08
CA THR A 154 10.04 -1.71 5.84
C THR A 154 10.69 -1.21 7.11
N GLY A 155 9.99 -1.24 8.25
CA GLY A 155 10.52 -0.86 9.57
C GLY A 155 11.73 -1.71 9.93
N VAL A 156 11.56 -3.03 9.94
CA VAL A 156 12.63 -3.99 10.26
C VAL A 156 13.86 -3.80 9.37
N ILE A 157 13.68 -3.67 8.05
CA ILE A 157 14.80 -3.41 7.14
C ILE A 157 15.47 -2.08 7.44
N THR A 158 14.69 -1.02 7.63
CA THR A 158 15.19 0.32 7.91
C THR A 158 16.00 0.37 9.21
N ASP A 159 15.48 -0.21 10.30
CA ASP A 159 16.15 -0.14 11.60
C ASP A 159 17.32 -1.12 11.72
N ALA A 160 17.27 -2.26 11.03
CA ALA A 160 18.42 -3.15 10.90
C ALA A 160 19.60 -2.44 10.19
N ILE A 161 19.34 -1.80 9.04
CA ILE A 161 20.37 -1.04 8.30
C ILE A 161 20.85 0.14 9.15
N LYS A 162 19.95 0.86 9.82
CA LYS A 162 20.27 2.01 10.68
C LYS A 162 21.23 1.65 11.80
N ASN A 163 20.97 0.53 12.48
CA ASN A 163 21.82 0.03 13.55
C ASN A 163 23.18 -0.48 13.02
N ALA A 164 23.21 -1.09 11.84
CA ALA A 164 24.44 -1.63 11.25
C ALA A 164 25.35 -0.55 10.65
N VAL A 165 24.79 0.51 10.05
CA VAL A 165 25.56 1.54 9.35
C VAL A 165 26.10 2.61 10.30
N GLY A 166 25.32 3.00 11.31
CA GLY A 166 25.75 3.99 12.31
C GLY A 166 26.11 5.35 11.73
N ARG A 167 25.46 5.81 10.63
CA ARG A 167 25.80 7.08 9.98
C ARG A 167 25.47 8.26 10.89
N PRO A 168 26.39 9.23 11.09
CA PRO A 168 26.09 10.45 11.83
C PRO A 168 25.07 11.33 11.10
N ARG A 169 24.23 12.02 11.87
CA ARG A 169 23.25 13.00 11.36
C ARG A 169 23.92 14.32 11.00
N PRO A 170 23.29 15.17 10.16
CA PRO A 170 23.83 16.50 9.85
C PRO A 170 24.05 17.39 11.08
N ASP A 171 23.24 17.22 12.13
CA ASP A 171 23.29 17.95 13.39
C ASP A 171 24.16 17.27 14.48
N PHE A 172 24.98 16.27 14.09
CA PHE A 172 25.74 15.43 15.03
C PHE A 172 26.71 16.20 15.95
N PHE A 173 27.30 17.28 15.45
CA PHE A 173 28.21 18.12 16.23
C PHE A 173 27.59 18.59 17.55
N TRP A 174 26.37 19.14 17.48
CA TRP A 174 25.67 19.65 18.65
C TRP A 174 25.12 18.56 19.56
N ARG A 175 24.92 17.37 19.05
CA ARG A 175 24.57 16.18 19.85
C ARG A 175 25.75 15.66 20.63
N CYS A 176 26.95 15.74 20.04
CA CYS A 176 28.22 15.30 20.63
C CYS A 176 28.79 16.33 21.57
N PHE A 177 28.77 17.62 21.20
CA PHE A 177 29.36 18.75 21.88
C PHE A 177 28.33 19.86 22.17
N PRO A 178 27.46 19.71 23.15
CA PRO A 178 26.43 20.71 23.44
C PRO A 178 27.00 22.06 23.90
N ASP A 179 28.24 22.10 24.42
CA ASP A 179 28.98 23.31 24.82
C ASP A 179 29.88 23.88 23.70
N GLY A 180 29.88 23.24 22.52
CA GLY A 180 30.67 23.63 21.36
C GLY A 180 32.19 23.32 21.49
N LYS A 181 32.63 22.62 22.56
CA LYS A 181 34.04 22.27 22.77
C LYS A 181 34.34 20.90 22.18
N GLU A 182 35.13 20.90 21.13
CA GLU A 182 35.53 19.68 20.42
C GLU A 182 36.56 18.88 21.22
N ALA A 183 36.39 17.58 21.36
CA ALA A 183 37.35 16.66 21.95
C ALA A 183 37.52 15.44 21.04
N TYR A 184 38.79 15.10 20.77
CA TYR A 184 39.18 13.98 19.94
C TYR A 184 40.24 13.13 20.63
N ASP A 185 40.18 11.85 20.41
CA ASP A 185 41.19 10.90 20.87
C ASP A 185 42.50 11.17 20.12
N LEU A 186 43.59 11.30 20.87
CA LEU A 186 44.91 11.67 20.34
C LEU A 186 45.55 10.55 19.50
N VAL A 187 45.14 9.29 19.72
CA VAL A 187 45.70 8.12 19.04
C VAL A 187 44.87 7.73 17.83
N THR A 188 43.55 7.63 18.00
CA THR A 188 42.63 7.16 16.93
C THR A 188 42.09 8.31 16.09
N GLY A 189 42.17 9.56 16.57
CA GLY A 189 41.51 10.71 15.92
C GLY A 189 39.98 10.69 15.98
N ASN A 190 39.39 9.71 16.68
CA ASN A 190 37.93 9.59 16.79
C ASN A 190 37.36 10.64 17.76
N VAL A 191 36.11 11.02 17.54
CA VAL A 191 35.39 11.95 18.40
C VAL A 191 35.15 11.37 19.80
N ILE A 192 35.33 12.21 20.83
CA ILE A 192 35.00 11.90 22.24
C ILE A 192 33.80 12.77 22.64
N CYS A 193 32.58 12.23 22.50
CA CYS A 193 31.37 12.95 22.84
C CYS A 193 31.16 13.05 24.35
N HIS A 194 30.70 14.22 24.82
CA HIS A 194 30.33 14.46 26.23
C HIS A 194 28.84 14.91 26.38
N GLY A 195 28.06 14.87 25.30
CA GLY A 195 26.62 15.12 25.34
C GLY A 195 25.84 13.99 26.03
N GLU A 196 24.53 14.13 26.07
CA GLU A 196 23.63 13.10 26.62
C GLU A 196 23.69 11.81 25.80
N ARG A 197 23.83 10.66 26.45
CA ARG A 197 23.97 9.33 25.78
C ARG A 197 22.83 9.01 24.82
N GLY A 198 21.57 9.35 25.17
CA GLY A 198 20.40 9.13 24.33
C GLY A 198 20.46 9.96 23.05
N VAL A 199 20.85 11.23 23.16
CA VAL A 199 21.00 12.18 22.04
C VAL A 199 22.14 11.78 21.11
N ILE A 200 23.29 11.34 21.68
CA ILE A 200 24.42 10.82 20.89
C ILE A 200 24.00 9.55 20.13
N ARG A 201 23.34 8.60 20.80
CA ARG A 201 22.84 7.36 20.17
C ARG A 201 21.96 7.65 18.98
N GLU A 202 20.99 8.56 19.12
CA GLU A 202 20.14 9.01 18.02
C GLU A 202 20.93 9.75 16.94
N GLY A 203 22.00 10.42 17.30
CA GLY A 203 22.93 11.06 16.37
C GLY A 203 23.60 10.10 15.39
N HIS A 204 23.76 8.82 15.73
CA HIS A 204 24.31 7.78 14.86
C HIS A 204 23.25 7.01 14.05
N LYS A 205 21.99 7.44 14.07
CA LYS A 205 20.87 6.77 13.37
C LYS A 205 20.37 7.59 12.18
N SER A 206 21.27 8.08 11.30
CA SER A 206 20.86 8.87 10.13
C SER A 206 20.37 8.02 8.96
N PHE A 207 21.10 6.99 8.57
CA PHE A 207 20.82 6.23 7.33
C PHE A 207 20.17 4.88 7.62
N PRO A 208 19.09 4.52 6.90
CA PRO A 208 18.24 5.37 6.08
C PRO A 208 17.20 6.14 6.90
N SER A 209 16.44 7.07 6.27
CA SER A 209 15.43 7.85 6.95
C SER A 209 14.18 7.01 7.26
N GLY A 210 13.87 6.82 8.57
CA GLY A 210 12.70 6.08 9.02
C GLY A 210 11.36 6.75 8.68
N HIS A 211 11.26 8.08 8.89
CA HIS A 211 10.06 8.83 8.50
C HIS A 211 9.72 8.65 7.02
N THR A 212 10.73 8.71 6.16
CA THR A 212 10.55 8.57 4.72
C THR A 212 10.19 7.14 4.34
N SER A 213 10.89 6.14 4.87
CA SER A 213 10.63 4.74 4.53
C SER A 213 9.22 4.30 4.93
N TRP A 214 8.76 4.65 6.14
CA TRP A 214 7.41 4.36 6.58
C TRP A 214 6.34 5.11 5.79
N SER A 215 6.62 6.38 5.43
CA SER A 215 5.71 7.16 4.60
C SER A 215 5.51 6.53 3.23
N PHE A 216 6.60 6.13 2.55
CA PHE A 216 6.51 5.48 1.26
C PHE A 216 5.97 4.06 1.33
N ALA A 217 6.18 3.33 2.44
CA ALA A 217 5.57 2.03 2.66
C ALA A 217 4.04 2.11 2.77
N GLY A 218 3.53 3.00 3.62
CA GLY A 218 2.09 3.12 3.85
C GLY A 218 1.36 3.86 2.72
N LEU A 219 1.84 5.06 2.37
CA LEU A 219 1.21 5.88 1.34
C LEU A 219 1.48 5.36 -0.08
N GLY A 220 2.61 4.68 -0.31
CA GLY A 220 2.88 3.98 -1.56
C GLY A 220 1.92 2.80 -1.75
N PHE A 221 1.70 1.99 -0.72
CA PHE A 221 0.69 0.94 -0.75
C PHE A 221 -0.71 1.51 -1.02
N LEU A 222 -1.09 2.60 -0.34
CA LEU A 222 -2.36 3.30 -0.59
C LEU A 222 -2.47 3.78 -2.04
N SER A 223 -1.40 4.34 -2.59
CA SER A 223 -1.34 4.80 -3.98
C SER A 223 -1.62 3.66 -4.97
N LEU A 224 -0.98 2.50 -4.78
CA LEU A 224 -1.21 1.31 -5.60
C LEU A 224 -2.64 0.78 -5.44
N TYR A 225 -3.15 0.73 -4.21
CA TYR A 225 -4.53 0.33 -3.92
C TYR A 225 -5.55 1.23 -4.64
N LEU A 226 -5.42 2.55 -4.49
CA LEU A 226 -6.28 3.52 -5.19
C LEU A 226 -6.18 3.37 -6.70
N SER A 227 -4.98 3.13 -7.24
CA SER A 227 -4.76 2.95 -8.67
C SER A 227 -5.58 1.79 -9.24
N GLY A 228 -5.63 0.65 -8.54
CA GLY A 228 -6.47 -0.49 -8.89
C GLY A 228 -7.96 -0.16 -8.77
N LYS A 229 -8.39 0.45 -7.65
CA LYS A 229 -9.81 0.73 -7.36
C LYS A 229 -10.45 1.71 -8.35
N ILE A 230 -9.76 2.78 -8.70
CA ILE A 230 -10.28 3.77 -9.66
C ILE A 230 -9.95 3.42 -11.12
N LYS A 231 -9.30 2.27 -11.34
CA LYS A 231 -8.88 1.81 -12.68
C LYS A 231 -8.17 2.92 -13.46
N VAL A 232 -7.04 3.40 -12.92
CA VAL A 232 -6.30 4.54 -13.50
C VAL A 232 -5.88 4.26 -14.93
N PHE A 233 -5.46 3.02 -15.22
CA PHE A 233 -4.95 2.59 -16.52
C PHE A 233 -6.06 2.02 -17.44
N ASP A 234 -7.29 2.56 -17.36
CA ASP A 234 -8.45 2.14 -18.17
C ASP A 234 -8.36 2.54 -19.65
N ARG A 235 -7.25 3.16 -20.08
CA ARG A 235 -6.98 3.65 -21.44
C ARG A 235 -8.00 4.68 -21.95
N ARG A 236 -8.80 5.30 -21.06
CA ARG A 236 -9.79 6.33 -21.41
C ARG A 236 -9.25 7.76 -21.32
N GLY A 237 -7.95 7.92 -20.99
CA GLY A 237 -7.28 9.22 -21.00
C GLY A 237 -7.65 10.16 -19.84
N HIS A 238 -8.22 9.66 -18.75
CA HIS A 238 -8.59 10.50 -17.60
C HIS A 238 -7.39 10.81 -16.70
N VAL A 239 -6.62 11.84 -17.02
CA VAL A 239 -5.42 12.28 -16.27
C VAL A 239 -5.73 12.63 -14.81
N ALA A 240 -6.94 13.14 -14.51
CA ALA A 240 -7.36 13.45 -13.14
C ALA A 240 -7.24 12.25 -12.16
N LYS A 241 -7.40 11.02 -12.65
CA LYS A 241 -7.19 9.81 -11.84
C LYS A 241 -5.73 9.66 -11.41
N LEU A 242 -4.77 10.01 -12.27
CA LEU A 242 -3.35 10.01 -11.93
C LEU A 242 -3.05 11.00 -10.80
N CYS A 243 -3.65 12.20 -10.84
CA CYS A 243 -3.47 13.16 -9.75
C CYS A 243 -3.91 12.58 -8.39
N ILE A 244 -5.04 11.87 -8.33
CA ILE A 244 -5.52 11.23 -7.10
C ILE A 244 -4.51 10.19 -6.60
N VAL A 245 -3.94 9.40 -7.49
CA VAL A 245 -2.96 8.35 -7.15
C VAL A 245 -1.63 8.94 -6.71
N PHE A 246 -1.22 10.07 -7.29
CA PHE A 246 0.03 10.72 -6.91
C PHE A 246 -0.06 11.55 -5.61
N LEU A 247 -1.25 11.91 -5.12
CA LEU A 247 -1.40 12.66 -3.86
C LEU A 247 -0.75 11.98 -2.65
N PRO A 248 -0.97 10.68 -2.37
CA PRO A 248 -0.28 10.00 -1.28
C PRO A 248 1.24 10.00 -1.45
N LEU A 249 1.74 9.81 -2.68
CA LEU A 249 3.18 9.84 -2.96
C LEU A 249 3.77 11.25 -2.76
N LEU A 250 3.04 12.29 -3.17
CA LEU A 250 3.44 13.67 -2.90
C LEU A 250 3.53 13.94 -1.40
N ALA A 251 2.56 13.48 -0.61
CA ALA A 251 2.59 13.61 0.84
C ALA A 251 3.82 12.90 1.43
N ALA A 252 4.16 11.69 0.98
CA ALA A 252 5.36 10.98 1.39
C ALA A 252 6.65 11.73 1.01
N CYS A 253 6.71 12.33 -0.18
CA CYS A 253 7.82 13.19 -0.60
C CYS A 253 7.97 14.41 0.32
N LEU A 254 6.88 15.11 0.66
CA LEU A 254 6.91 16.28 1.54
C LEU A 254 7.41 15.92 2.94
N VAL A 255 7.01 14.76 3.47
CA VAL A 255 7.60 14.24 4.71
C VAL A 255 9.10 14.00 4.55
N GLY A 256 9.55 13.41 3.44
CA GLY A 256 10.97 13.22 3.14
C GLY A 256 11.74 14.55 3.10
N ILE A 257 11.21 15.57 2.41
CA ILE A 257 11.81 16.91 2.32
C ILE A 257 11.94 17.52 3.72
N SER A 258 10.90 17.42 4.56
CA SER A 258 10.96 17.97 5.92
C SER A 258 12.11 17.39 6.76
N ARG A 259 12.58 16.17 6.47
CA ARG A 259 13.72 15.56 7.18
C ARG A 259 15.05 16.21 6.82
N VAL A 260 15.17 16.68 5.58
CA VAL A 260 16.35 17.42 5.12
C VAL A 260 16.32 18.84 5.69
N ASP A 261 15.16 19.52 5.62
CA ASP A 261 14.98 20.88 6.12
C ASP A 261 15.21 21.01 7.65
N ASP A 262 14.85 19.96 8.39
CA ASP A 262 15.09 19.89 9.83
C ASP A 262 16.54 19.50 10.19
N TYR A 263 17.40 19.20 9.22
CA TYR A 263 18.77 18.70 9.40
C TYR A 263 18.87 17.38 10.20
N TRP A 264 17.82 16.57 10.20
CA TRP A 264 17.82 15.25 10.83
C TRP A 264 18.42 14.17 9.94
N HIS A 265 18.35 14.35 8.63
CA HIS A 265 18.83 13.40 7.63
C HIS A 265 19.51 14.11 6.47
N HIS A 266 20.49 13.45 5.88
CA HIS A 266 21.03 13.85 4.59
C HIS A 266 20.05 13.46 3.48
N TRP A 267 20.12 14.12 2.32
CA TRP A 267 19.24 13.80 1.20
C TRP A 267 19.36 12.33 0.76
N GLN A 268 20.57 11.71 0.82
CA GLN A 268 20.77 10.30 0.48
C GLN A 268 19.96 9.36 1.42
N ASP A 269 19.85 9.70 2.69
CA ASP A 269 19.11 8.92 3.68
C ASP A 269 17.62 8.91 3.36
N VAL A 270 17.11 10.03 2.85
CA VAL A 270 15.74 10.23 2.42
C VAL A 270 15.45 9.42 1.15
N PHE A 271 16.31 9.52 0.13
CA PHE A 271 16.17 8.73 -1.10
C PHE A 271 16.21 7.22 -0.82
N ALA A 272 17.19 6.77 -0.03
CA ALA A 272 17.27 5.36 0.34
C ALA A 272 16.03 4.90 1.10
N GLY A 273 15.54 5.69 2.06
CA GLY A 273 14.30 5.39 2.78
C GLY A 273 13.09 5.30 1.86
N GLY A 274 12.92 6.26 0.96
CA GLY A 274 11.83 6.26 -0.03
C GLY A 274 11.87 5.06 -0.96
N PHE A 275 13.06 4.70 -1.44
CA PHE A 275 13.26 3.54 -2.30
C PHE A 275 12.90 2.23 -1.58
N ILE A 276 13.38 2.03 -0.35
CA ILE A 276 13.05 0.86 0.46
C ILE A 276 11.53 0.77 0.68
N GLY A 277 10.91 1.87 1.16
CA GLY A 277 9.48 1.88 1.45
C GLY A 277 8.62 1.58 0.23
N LEU A 278 8.88 2.24 -0.91
CA LEU A 278 8.11 2.04 -2.14
C LEU A 278 8.30 0.63 -2.73
N THR A 279 9.53 0.10 -2.68
CA THR A 279 9.83 -1.24 -3.17
C THR A 279 9.07 -2.29 -2.36
N VAL A 280 9.14 -2.23 -1.03
CA VAL A 280 8.43 -3.18 -0.16
C VAL A 280 6.91 -3.03 -0.33
N ALA A 281 6.39 -1.80 -0.41
CA ALA A 281 4.98 -1.55 -0.66
C ALA A 281 4.50 -2.21 -1.95
N THR A 282 5.30 -2.13 -3.02
CA THR A 282 4.98 -2.72 -4.32
C THR A 282 4.93 -4.26 -4.23
N PHE A 283 5.93 -4.90 -3.59
CA PHE A 283 5.91 -6.34 -3.41
C PHE A 283 4.73 -6.81 -2.55
N CYS A 284 4.46 -6.13 -1.43
CA CYS A 284 3.33 -6.46 -0.57
C CYS A 284 1.99 -6.26 -1.27
N TYR A 285 1.85 -5.23 -2.11
CA TYR A 285 0.65 -5.03 -2.91
C TYR A 285 0.45 -6.16 -3.92
N LEU A 286 1.47 -6.48 -4.70
CA LEU A 286 1.40 -7.51 -5.75
C LEU A 286 1.21 -8.93 -5.20
N GLN A 287 1.52 -9.17 -3.93
CA GLN A 287 1.24 -10.45 -3.27
C GLN A 287 -0.27 -10.71 -3.13
N PHE A 288 -1.06 -9.66 -2.90
CA PHE A 288 -2.49 -9.80 -2.62
C PHE A 288 -3.38 -9.32 -3.77
N PHE A 289 -2.90 -8.38 -4.58
CA PHE A 289 -3.65 -7.73 -5.65
C PHE A 289 -2.96 -7.88 -7.00
N PRO A 290 -3.71 -8.07 -8.07
CA PRO A 290 -3.17 -7.99 -9.42
C PRO A 290 -2.59 -6.60 -9.70
N PRO A 291 -1.65 -6.49 -10.67
CA PRO A 291 -1.13 -5.19 -11.08
C PRO A 291 -2.25 -4.20 -11.42
N PRO A 292 -2.11 -2.90 -11.08
CA PRO A 292 -3.19 -1.91 -11.28
C PRO A 292 -3.64 -1.73 -12.74
N TYR A 293 -2.82 -2.13 -13.72
CA TYR A 293 -3.16 -2.10 -15.14
C TYR A 293 -3.91 -3.35 -15.63
N HIS A 294 -4.02 -4.39 -14.78
CA HIS A 294 -4.78 -5.61 -15.12
C HIS A 294 -6.28 -5.36 -15.07
N THR A 295 -7.07 -6.10 -15.85
CA THR A 295 -8.53 -6.00 -15.86
C THR A 295 -9.15 -6.24 -14.50
N ASP A 296 -8.57 -7.16 -13.74
CA ASP A 296 -8.97 -7.56 -12.39
C ASP A 296 -8.21 -6.83 -11.26
N GLY A 297 -7.42 -5.80 -11.60
CA GLY A 297 -6.64 -5.01 -10.64
C GLY A 297 -7.47 -4.29 -9.57
N TRP A 298 -8.79 -4.30 -9.68
CA TRP A 298 -9.70 -3.68 -8.73
C TRP A 298 -10.00 -4.51 -7.47
N GLY A 299 -9.72 -5.82 -7.47
CA GLY A 299 -9.98 -6.73 -6.35
C GLY A 299 -8.76 -7.60 -6.01
N PRO A 300 -8.71 -8.24 -4.82
CA PRO A 300 -7.65 -9.18 -4.47
C PRO A 300 -7.82 -10.52 -5.19
N TYR A 301 -6.73 -11.25 -5.37
CA TYR A 301 -6.76 -12.61 -5.95
C TYR A 301 -7.75 -13.54 -5.23
N ALA A 302 -7.80 -13.46 -3.90
CA ALA A 302 -8.69 -14.30 -3.09
C ALA A 302 -10.18 -14.07 -3.38
N TYR A 303 -10.57 -12.85 -3.76
CA TYR A 303 -11.95 -12.57 -4.19
C TYR A 303 -12.28 -13.33 -5.46
N PHE A 304 -11.44 -13.25 -6.49
CA PHE A 304 -11.67 -13.92 -7.76
C PHE A 304 -11.68 -15.43 -7.61
N GLN A 305 -10.81 -15.97 -6.76
CA GLN A 305 -10.79 -17.40 -6.46
C GLN A 305 -12.07 -17.86 -5.77
N SER A 306 -12.58 -17.13 -4.78
CA SER A 306 -13.85 -17.45 -4.11
C SER A 306 -15.04 -17.44 -5.06
N VAL A 307 -15.02 -16.57 -6.06
CA VAL A 307 -16.05 -16.52 -7.13
C VAL A 307 -15.99 -17.77 -8.02
N VAL A 308 -14.79 -18.19 -8.39
CA VAL A 308 -14.60 -19.43 -9.21
C VAL A 308 -15.06 -20.65 -8.42
N ASP A 309 -14.65 -20.80 -7.18
CA ASP A 309 -15.02 -21.93 -6.32
C ASP A 309 -16.55 -22.01 -6.12
N SER A 310 -17.19 -20.86 -5.92
CA SER A 310 -18.65 -20.78 -5.80
C SER A 310 -19.39 -21.25 -7.08
N ARG A 311 -18.84 -20.95 -8.25
CA ARG A 311 -19.40 -21.39 -9.54
C ARG A 311 -19.25 -22.91 -9.74
N ILE A 312 -18.08 -23.46 -9.41
CA ILE A 312 -17.81 -24.90 -9.51
C ILE A 312 -18.78 -25.66 -8.60
N ASN A 313 -18.91 -25.26 -7.34
CA ASN A 313 -19.81 -25.90 -6.37
C ASN A 313 -21.28 -25.82 -6.81
N ALA A 314 -21.72 -24.71 -7.40
CA ALA A 314 -23.07 -24.57 -7.94
C ALA A 314 -23.33 -25.53 -9.13
N GLN A 315 -22.34 -25.71 -9.99
CA GLN A 315 -22.42 -26.59 -11.16
C GLN A 315 -22.45 -28.08 -10.75
N GLU A 316 -21.65 -28.47 -9.75
CA GLU A 316 -21.66 -29.83 -9.19
C GLU A 316 -22.99 -30.15 -8.52
N THR A 317 -23.56 -29.19 -7.78
CA THR A 317 -24.89 -29.35 -7.15
C THR A 317 -25.99 -29.52 -8.20
N THR A 318 -25.92 -28.81 -9.33
CA THR A 318 -26.90 -28.93 -10.43
C THR A 318 -26.78 -30.28 -11.13
N ASN A 319 -25.55 -30.75 -11.37
CA ASN A 319 -25.30 -32.05 -11.99
C ASN A 319 -25.72 -33.22 -11.10
N SER A 320 -25.46 -33.14 -9.78
CA SER A 320 -25.90 -34.19 -8.84
C SER A 320 -27.45 -34.27 -8.71
N ASN A 321 -28.14 -33.13 -8.76
CA ASN A 321 -29.59 -33.09 -8.75
C ASN A 321 -30.18 -33.62 -10.07
N ALA A 322 -29.55 -33.38 -11.23
CA ALA A 322 -29.96 -33.93 -12.52
C ALA A 322 -29.75 -35.45 -12.57
N HIS A 323 -28.73 -35.99 -11.92
CA HIS A 323 -28.50 -37.44 -11.86
C HIS A 323 -29.45 -38.16 -10.90
N ASN A 324 -30.03 -37.47 -9.92
CA ASN A 324 -31.01 -38.02 -8.98
C ASN A 324 -32.47 -37.96 -9.49
N MET A 325 -32.75 -37.26 -10.58
CA MET A 325 -34.02 -37.39 -11.30
C MET A 325 -33.96 -38.59 -12.25
N ARG A 326 -34.14 -39.81 -11.74
CA ARG A 326 -34.51 -40.94 -12.56
C ARG A 326 -35.84 -40.60 -13.22
N PRO A 327 -36.02 -40.84 -14.53
CA PRO A 327 -37.35 -40.80 -15.16
C PRO A 327 -38.24 -41.82 -14.45
N LEU A 328 -39.40 -41.42 -13.96
CA LEU A 328 -40.46 -42.34 -13.61
C LEU A 328 -40.83 -43.06 -14.91
N GLU A 329 -40.41 -44.32 -15.04
CA GLU A 329 -40.96 -45.18 -16.07
C GLU A 329 -42.46 -45.32 -15.79
N VAL A 330 -43.25 -44.66 -16.62
CA VAL A 330 -44.70 -44.91 -16.70
C VAL A 330 -44.84 -46.23 -17.48
N GLU A 331 -45.07 -47.33 -16.76
CA GLU A 331 -45.55 -48.58 -17.33
C GLU A 331 -46.94 -48.34 -17.97
N THR A 332 -46.94 -48.04 -19.25
CA THR A 332 -48.18 -48.22 -20.10
C THR A 332 -48.00 -49.50 -20.80
N GLY A 333 -48.67 -50.57 -20.27
CA GLY A 333 -48.89 -51.81 -21.00
C GLY A 333 -49.77 -51.55 -22.17
N TYR A 334 -49.29 -51.83 -23.39
CA TYR A 334 -50.05 -52.17 -24.55
C TYR A 334 -49.33 -53.23 -25.39
N GLN A 335 -50.04 -54.28 -25.75
CA GLN A 335 -49.64 -55.42 -26.52
C GLN A 335 -49.30 -55.08 -27.99
N GLU A 336 -48.34 -55.87 -28.50
CA GLU A 336 -47.93 -55.91 -29.91
C GLU A 336 -49.16 -56.24 -30.87
N PRO A 337 -49.00 -55.92 -32.16
CA PRO A 337 -48.68 -56.97 -33.11
C PRO A 337 -47.53 -56.65 -34.08
N GLU A 338 -46.92 -57.76 -34.48
CA GLU A 338 -45.95 -57.93 -35.55
C GLU A 338 -46.34 -57.28 -36.85
N ASP A 339 -45.37 -56.65 -37.55
CA ASP A 339 -45.03 -56.95 -38.92
C ASP A 339 -43.80 -56.22 -39.44
N THR A 340 -42.92 -57.03 -39.96
CA THR A 340 -41.81 -56.84 -40.90
C THR A 340 -41.70 -55.55 -41.69
N ALA A 341 -40.46 -54.97 -41.67
CA ALA A 341 -39.68 -54.70 -42.90
C ALA A 341 -38.28 -54.02 -42.57
N SER A 342 -37.24 -54.67 -42.95
CA SER A 342 -35.89 -54.25 -43.07
C SER A 342 -35.69 -53.09 -44.05
N ILE A 343 -34.95 -52.01 -43.61
CA ILE A 343 -34.15 -51.21 -44.53
C ILE A 343 -32.95 -50.70 -43.79
N SER A 344 -31.73 -51.12 -44.23
CA SER A 344 -30.41 -50.66 -43.93
C SER A 344 -30.12 -49.32 -44.60
N PHE A 345 -29.49 -48.35 -43.88
CA PHE A 345 -28.58 -47.30 -44.39
C PHE A 345 -28.04 -46.60 -43.16
N GLY A 346 -26.76 -46.52 -42.89
CA GLY A 346 -25.68 -45.95 -43.64
C GLY A 346 -24.96 -45.07 -42.61
N THR A 347 -23.79 -45.53 -42.11
CA THR A 347 -22.86 -44.80 -41.24
C THR A 347 -22.39 -43.50 -41.87
N HIS A 348 -22.48 -42.39 -41.15
CA HIS A 348 -21.67 -41.21 -41.46
C HIS A 348 -20.86 -40.77 -40.22
N ASP A 349 -19.59 -41.06 -40.34
CA ASP A 349 -18.47 -40.68 -39.51
C ASP A 349 -18.22 -39.17 -39.73
N SER A 350 -18.18 -38.36 -38.67
CA SER A 350 -17.76 -36.96 -38.75
C SER A 350 -16.72 -36.68 -37.67
N ARG A 351 -15.47 -36.82 -38.07
CA ARG A 351 -14.31 -36.34 -37.30
C ARG A 351 -14.22 -34.81 -37.34
N PRO A 352 -13.81 -34.12 -36.27
CA PRO A 352 -13.48 -32.71 -36.35
C PRO A 352 -12.07 -32.51 -36.90
N ILE A 353 -11.98 -31.56 -37.82
CA ILE A 353 -10.79 -31.12 -38.52
C ILE A 353 -9.94 -30.23 -37.57
N LEU A 354 -8.71 -30.65 -37.31
CA LEU A 354 -7.66 -29.79 -36.83
C LEU A 354 -7.19 -28.87 -37.96
N ASN A 355 -7.19 -27.57 -37.74
CA ASN A 355 -6.46 -26.62 -38.57
C ASN A 355 -5.19 -26.18 -37.88
N ASP A 356 -4.07 -26.71 -38.34
CA ASP A 356 -2.74 -26.16 -38.24
C ASP A 356 -2.68 -24.84 -39.02
N VAL A 357 -2.17 -23.78 -38.42
CA VAL A 357 -1.70 -22.62 -39.16
C VAL A 357 -0.23 -22.38 -38.81
N GLU A 358 0.54 -22.60 -39.86
CA GLU A 358 1.98 -22.45 -39.97
C GLU A 358 2.45 -21.01 -39.74
N THR A 359 3.67 -20.98 -39.23
CA THR A 359 4.65 -19.92 -39.19
C THR A 359 4.87 -19.20 -40.52
N GLY A 360 4.94 -17.86 -40.47
CA GLY A 360 5.41 -16.98 -41.54
C GLY A 360 6.25 -15.83 -41.00
N ARG A 361 7.58 -15.96 -41.19
CA ARG A 361 8.58 -14.88 -41.06
C ARG A 361 8.36 -13.80 -42.12
N ARG A 362 8.41 -12.54 -41.69
CA ARG A 362 9.33 -11.53 -42.25
C ARG A 362 9.35 -10.32 -41.31
#